data_52434205dec029b0d950cfd7ea92d2f6
#
_entry.id   52434205dec029b0d950cfd7ea92d2f6
#
_cell.length_a   1.000
_cell.length_b   1.000
_cell.length_c   1.000
_cell.angle_alpha   90.00
_cell.angle_beta   90.00
_cell.angle_gamma   90.00
#
_symmetry.space_group_name_H-M   'P 1'
#
loop_
_entity.id
_entity.type
_entity.pdbx_description
1 polymer ?
#
loop_
_entity_poly.entity_id
_entity_poly.type
_entity_poly.pdbx_seq_one_letter_code
_entity_poly.pdbx_strand_id
1 'polypeptide(L)'
;MKKTYHGSCHCGGIRFECELDLAEGTSKCNCSICTKTRFWKALVKAEAFRLLEGEYVLVDYQFGANAIHHLFCSRCGMKALGIGDMEELGGKFYAINIACLDDVMEEELAQAPVTYEDGRK
;
A
#
# COMPACT_ATOMS: atom_id res chain seq x y z
N MET A 1 -3.22 16.99 7.70
CA MET A 1 -1.78 17.28 7.66
C MET A 1 -0.99 15.99 7.47
N LYS A 2 -0.06 15.99 6.55
CA LYS A 2 0.73 14.79 6.27
C LYS A 2 1.73 14.49 7.38
N LYS A 3 1.88 13.20 7.67
CA LYS A 3 2.85 12.70 8.64
C LYS A 3 3.72 11.67 7.95
N THR A 4 4.90 11.46 8.50
CA THR A 4 5.77 10.35 8.09
C THR A 4 5.42 9.12 8.91
N TYR A 5 5.07 8.04 8.23
CA TYR A 5 4.80 6.75 8.87
C TYR A 5 5.84 5.75 8.45
N HIS A 6 6.11 4.80 9.33
CA HIS A 6 6.98 3.67 9.03
C HIS A 6 6.14 2.41 9.00
N GLY A 7 6.47 1.52 8.08
CA GLY A 7 5.76 0.26 7.95
C GLY A 7 6.70 -0.90 7.71
N SER A 8 6.17 -2.11 7.92
CA SER A 8 6.93 -3.33 7.70
C SER A 8 5.97 -4.48 7.41
N CYS A 9 6.50 -5.54 6.78
CA CYS A 9 5.76 -6.78 6.67
C CYS A 9 5.82 -7.52 8.01
N HIS A 10 5.09 -8.60 8.14
CA HIS A 10 4.99 -9.31 9.42
C HIS A 10 6.34 -9.78 9.97
N CYS A 11 7.21 -10.29 9.13
CA CYS A 11 8.53 -10.75 9.58
C CYS A 11 9.57 -9.64 9.73
N GLY A 12 9.23 -8.41 9.31
CA GLY A 12 10.14 -7.28 9.38
C GLY A 12 11.17 -7.23 8.26
N GLY A 13 11.14 -8.18 7.33
CA GLY A 13 12.09 -8.21 6.21
C GLY A 13 11.93 -7.05 5.24
N ILE A 14 10.70 -6.57 5.07
CA ILE A 14 10.41 -5.38 4.28
C ILE A 14 10.18 -4.23 5.24
N ARG A 15 10.88 -3.10 5.04
CA ARG A 15 10.68 -1.88 5.83
C ARG A 15 10.61 -0.70 4.89
N PHE A 16 9.68 0.21 5.16
CA PHE A 16 9.52 1.41 4.35
C PHE A 16 9.09 2.59 5.20
N GLU A 17 9.20 3.78 4.61
CA GLU A 17 8.59 4.97 5.18
C GLU A 17 7.79 5.68 4.09
N CYS A 18 6.74 6.38 4.49
CA CYS A 18 5.91 7.13 3.57
C CYS A 18 5.30 8.33 4.28
N GLU A 19 4.96 9.34 3.48
CA GLU A 19 4.25 10.50 3.98
C GLU A 19 2.81 10.43 3.49
N LEU A 20 1.87 10.47 4.42
CA LEU A 20 0.46 10.48 4.05
C LEU A 20 -0.38 11.12 5.15
N ASP A 21 -1.61 11.47 4.78
CA ASP A 21 -2.60 11.98 5.72
C ASP A 21 -3.80 11.04 5.66
N LEU A 22 -3.97 10.23 6.69
CA LEU A 22 -5.06 9.25 6.74
C LEU A 22 -6.44 9.92 6.69
N ALA A 23 -6.52 11.17 7.15
CA ALA A 23 -7.78 11.92 7.10
C ALA A 23 -8.21 12.25 5.67
N GLU A 24 -7.27 12.24 4.72
CA GLU A 24 -7.60 12.48 3.31
C GLU A 24 -8.26 11.28 2.64
N GLY A 25 -8.20 10.12 3.28
CA GLY A 25 -8.93 8.95 2.84
C GLY A 25 -8.05 7.75 2.54
N THR A 26 -8.68 6.60 2.69
CA THR A 26 -8.12 5.30 2.33
C THR A 26 -9.13 4.60 1.45
N SER A 27 -8.78 3.47 0.90
CA SER A 27 -9.72 2.75 0.05
C SER A 27 -9.52 1.24 0.12
N LYS A 28 -10.60 0.53 -0.23
CA LYS A 28 -10.62 -0.92 -0.40
C LYS A 28 -11.32 -1.19 -1.72
N CYS A 29 -10.81 -2.14 -2.48
CA CYS A 29 -11.33 -2.46 -3.80
C CYS A 29 -11.90 -3.88 -3.83
N ASN A 30 -12.89 -4.11 -4.65
CA ASN A 30 -13.48 -5.43 -4.83
C ASN A 30 -12.92 -6.20 -6.03
N CYS A 31 -11.81 -5.74 -6.62
CA CYS A 31 -11.19 -6.48 -7.71
C CYS A 31 -10.69 -7.85 -7.23
N SER A 32 -10.34 -8.72 -8.16
CA SER A 32 -10.04 -10.11 -7.83
C SER A 32 -8.96 -10.27 -6.76
N ILE A 33 -7.87 -9.50 -6.86
CA ILE A 33 -6.78 -9.64 -5.91
C ILE A 33 -7.07 -8.89 -4.60
N CYS A 34 -7.66 -7.69 -4.67
CA CYS A 34 -7.97 -6.93 -3.46
C CYS A 34 -9.03 -7.62 -2.60
N THR A 35 -9.95 -8.34 -3.24
CA THR A 35 -10.94 -9.13 -2.50
C THR A 35 -10.25 -10.22 -1.67
N LYS A 36 -9.28 -10.89 -2.27
CA LYS A 36 -8.59 -11.99 -1.58
C LYS A 36 -7.58 -11.52 -0.55
N THR A 37 -6.86 -10.45 -0.84
CA THR A 37 -5.87 -9.92 0.10
C THR A 37 -6.47 -9.02 1.17
N ARG A 38 -7.72 -8.58 0.98
CA ARG A 38 -8.36 -7.59 1.87
C ARG A 38 -7.51 -6.33 1.99
N PHE A 39 -6.93 -5.93 0.89
CA PHE A 39 -5.95 -4.85 0.85
C PHE A 39 -6.60 -3.50 1.19
N TRP A 40 -6.16 -2.92 2.30
CA TRP A 40 -6.59 -1.60 2.76
C TRP A 40 -5.47 -0.63 2.44
N LYS A 41 -5.71 0.28 1.50
CA LYS A 41 -4.63 1.07 0.94
C LYS A 41 -4.82 2.57 1.03
N ALA A 42 -3.71 3.28 0.98
CA ALA A 42 -3.66 4.70 0.68
C ALA A 42 -2.66 4.87 -0.45
N LEU A 43 -2.96 5.76 -1.39
CA LEU A 43 -2.07 6.02 -2.51
C LEU A 43 -1.17 7.20 -2.20
N VAL A 44 0.12 7.05 -2.47
CA VAL A 44 1.08 8.13 -2.31
C VAL A 44 1.88 8.28 -3.59
N LYS A 45 2.34 9.51 -3.85
CA LYS A 45 3.22 9.78 -4.99
C LYS A 45 4.59 9.17 -4.73
N ALA A 46 5.34 8.93 -5.80
CA ALA A 46 6.65 8.29 -5.70
C ALA A 46 7.60 9.00 -4.73
N GLU A 47 7.58 10.34 -4.72
CA GLU A 47 8.45 11.13 -3.85
C GLU A 47 8.08 11.04 -2.37
N ALA A 48 6.88 10.53 -2.05
CA ALA A 48 6.41 10.36 -0.68
C ALA A 48 6.65 8.96 -0.13
N PHE A 49 7.37 8.13 -0.84
CA PHE A 49 7.64 6.74 -0.44
C PHE A 49 9.13 6.43 -0.51
N ARG A 50 9.62 5.67 0.45
CA ARG A 50 10.98 5.16 0.41
C ARG A 50 11.05 3.76 1.01
N LEU A 51 11.60 2.82 0.23
CA LEU A 51 11.89 1.48 0.74
C LEU A 51 13.20 1.55 1.52
N LEU A 52 13.16 1.17 2.79
CA LEU A 52 14.34 1.23 3.67
C LEU A 52 15.11 -0.10 3.67
N GLU A 53 14.39 -1.21 3.66
CA GLU A 53 14.98 -2.55 3.64
C GLU A 53 14.05 -3.51 2.91
N GLY A 54 14.62 -4.59 2.41
CA GLY A 54 13.81 -5.71 1.92
C GLY A 54 13.76 -5.87 0.42
N GLU A 55 14.56 -5.14 -0.31
CA GLU A 55 14.60 -5.26 -1.77
C GLU A 55 14.77 -6.74 -2.21
N TYR A 56 15.56 -7.49 -1.47
CA TYR A 56 15.87 -8.89 -1.80
C TYR A 56 14.75 -9.87 -1.50
N VAL A 57 13.80 -9.49 -0.65
CA VAL A 57 12.70 -10.38 -0.29
C VAL A 57 11.40 -10.00 -0.97
N LEU A 58 11.38 -8.92 -1.74
CA LEU A 58 10.18 -8.52 -2.48
C LEU A 58 9.92 -9.45 -3.64
N VAL A 59 8.67 -9.90 -3.75
CA VAL A 59 8.20 -10.65 -4.91
C VAL A 59 7.19 -9.77 -5.63
N ASP A 60 7.34 -9.66 -6.94
CA ASP A 60 6.48 -8.84 -7.78
C ASP A 60 5.50 -9.76 -8.52
N TYR A 61 4.25 -9.68 -8.15
CA TYR A 61 3.19 -10.44 -8.79
C TYR A 61 2.39 -9.54 -9.70
N GLN A 62 2.25 -9.94 -10.96
CA GLN A 62 1.49 -9.20 -11.94
C GLN A 62 0.55 -10.15 -12.67
N PHE A 63 -0.59 -9.67 -13.11
CA PHE A 63 -1.56 -10.46 -13.86
C PHE A 63 -2.37 -9.56 -14.80
N GLY A 64 -3.16 -10.18 -15.68
CA GLY A 64 -3.98 -9.43 -16.62
C GLY A 64 -3.14 -8.54 -17.52
N ALA A 65 -3.39 -7.24 -17.51
CA ALA A 65 -2.65 -6.27 -18.31
C ALA A 65 -1.26 -5.95 -17.75
N ASN A 66 -0.90 -6.53 -16.59
CA ASN A 66 0.36 -6.27 -15.89
C ASN A 66 0.58 -4.78 -15.59
N ALA A 67 -0.53 -4.07 -15.33
CA ALA A 67 -0.47 -2.64 -15.08
C ALA A 67 -0.07 -2.30 -13.65
N ILE A 68 -0.29 -3.22 -12.72
CA ILE A 68 -0.01 -3.01 -11.30
C ILE A 68 0.98 -4.08 -10.83
N HIS A 69 1.99 -3.63 -10.08
CA HIS A 69 2.92 -4.51 -9.41
C HIS A 69 2.42 -4.75 -7.99
N HIS A 70 2.15 -6.00 -7.67
CA HIS A 70 1.71 -6.38 -6.32
C HIS A 70 2.92 -6.95 -5.60
N LEU A 71 3.43 -6.21 -4.62
CA LEU A 71 4.69 -6.55 -3.96
C LEU A 71 4.46 -7.14 -2.58
N PHE A 72 5.00 -8.31 -2.36
CA PHE A 72 4.85 -8.99 -1.09
C PHE A 72 6.16 -9.64 -0.66
N CYS A 73 6.21 -9.98 0.63
CA CYS A 73 7.40 -10.57 1.21
C CYS A 73 7.48 -12.06 0.87
N SER A 74 8.62 -12.50 0.34
CA SER A 74 8.82 -13.91 0.01
C SER A 74 8.95 -14.79 1.27
N ARG A 75 9.20 -14.17 2.43
CA ARG A 75 9.37 -14.91 3.67
C ARG A 75 8.08 -15.08 4.46
N CYS A 76 7.30 -14.01 4.61
CA CYS A 76 6.07 -14.07 5.39
C CYS A 76 4.79 -13.99 4.55
N GLY A 77 4.92 -13.70 3.25
CA GLY A 77 3.78 -13.64 2.35
C GLY A 77 2.93 -12.38 2.44
N MET A 78 3.28 -11.45 3.31
CA MET A 78 2.49 -10.23 3.50
C MET A 78 2.64 -9.30 2.30
N LYS A 79 1.49 -8.86 1.75
CA LYS A 79 1.51 -7.84 0.70
C LYS A 79 1.68 -6.47 1.35
N ALA A 80 2.87 -5.91 1.26
CA ALA A 80 3.17 -4.64 1.91
C ALA A 80 2.75 -3.44 1.08
N LEU A 81 2.83 -3.55 -0.26
CA LEU A 81 2.53 -2.42 -1.12
C LEU A 81 2.25 -2.84 -2.56
N GLY A 82 1.76 -1.89 -3.34
CA GLY A 82 1.65 -2.04 -4.78
C GLY A 82 2.26 -0.84 -5.47
N ILE A 83 2.56 -0.99 -6.75
CA ILE A 83 3.08 0.10 -7.58
C ILE A 83 2.26 0.17 -8.85
N GLY A 84 1.87 1.37 -9.23
CA GLY A 84 1.15 1.61 -10.47
C GLY A 84 1.56 2.92 -11.09
N ASP A 85 0.89 3.29 -12.16
CA ASP A 85 1.14 4.52 -12.90
C ASP A 85 -0.19 5.16 -13.26
N MET A 86 -0.35 6.44 -12.94
CA MET A 86 -1.60 7.16 -13.16
C MET A 86 -1.31 8.64 -13.31
N GLU A 87 -1.72 9.22 -14.43
CA GLU A 87 -1.47 10.64 -14.72
C GLU A 87 -1.95 11.57 -13.60
N GLU A 88 -3.11 11.27 -13.01
CA GLU A 88 -3.71 12.09 -11.96
C GLU A 88 -2.81 12.17 -10.72
N LEU A 89 -1.91 11.20 -10.55
CA LEU A 89 -0.97 11.16 -9.42
C LEU A 89 0.45 11.53 -9.84
N GLY A 90 0.61 12.08 -11.06
CA GLY A 90 1.91 12.48 -11.54
C GLY A 90 2.76 11.35 -12.12
N GLY A 91 2.15 10.21 -12.41
CA GLY A 91 2.82 9.03 -12.95
C GLY A 91 2.89 7.91 -11.94
N LYS A 92 4.10 7.48 -11.59
CA LYS A 92 4.30 6.37 -10.65
C LYS A 92 3.74 6.69 -9.28
N PHE A 93 2.98 5.76 -8.73
CA PHE A 93 2.46 5.87 -7.36
C PHE A 93 2.68 4.57 -6.62
N TYR A 94 2.61 4.67 -5.28
CA TYR A 94 2.68 3.51 -4.40
C TYR A 94 1.35 3.36 -3.66
N ALA A 95 0.83 2.15 -3.62
CA ALA A 95 -0.33 1.81 -2.81
C ALA A 95 0.17 1.18 -1.52
N ILE A 96 0.02 1.89 -0.41
CA ILE A 96 0.54 1.47 0.87
C ILE A 96 -0.49 0.62 1.59
N ASN A 97 -0.09 -0.54 2.09
CA ASN A 97 -0.95 -1.35 2.95
C ASN A 97 -1.02 -0.70 4.33
N ILE A 98 -2.16 -0.11 4.65
CA ILE A 98 -2.36 0.59 5.93
C ILE A 98 -2.12 -0.36 7.12
N ALA A 99 -2.49 -1.63 6.97
CA ALA A 99 -2.28 -2.63 8.02
C ALA A 99 -0.81 -2.88 8.33
N CYS A 100 0.11 -2.49 7.44
CA CYS A 100 1.55 -2.65 7.66
C CYS A 100 2.19 -1.46 8.36
N LEU A 101 1.44 -0.38 8.63
CA LEU A 101 2.00 0.77 9.34
C LEU A 101 2.24 0.42 10.80
N ASP A 102 3.46 0.68 11.28
CA ASP A 102 3.88 0.29 12.63
C ASP A 102 3.68 1.38 13.68
N ASP A 103 3.70 2.63 13.26
CA ASP A 103 3.64 3.78 14.17
C ASP A 103 2.36 4.59 14.04
N VAL A 104 1.29 3.96 13.55
CA VAL A 104 -0.02 4.58 13.45
C VAL A 104 -0.80 4.29 14.74
N MET A 105 -1.56 5.29 15.22
CA MET A 105 -2.39 5.11 16.41
C MET A 105 -3.74 4.49 16.03
N GLU A 106 -4.32 3.73 16.95
CA GLU A 106 -5.61 3.10 16.70
C GLU A 106 -6.71 4.11 16.40
N GLU A 107 -6.68 5.26 17.05
CA GLU A 107 -7.66 6.33 16.77
C GLU A 107 -7.54 6.84 15.35
N GLU A 108 -6.32 6.94 14.83
CA GLU A 108 -6.12 7.37 13.44
C GLU A 108 -6.73 6.36 12.47
N LEU A 109 -6.55 5.08 12.75
CA LEU A 109 -7.13 4.01 11.93
C LEU A 109 -8.64 4.01 12.00
N ALA A 110 -9.19 4.18 13.21
CA ALA A 110 -10.63 4.16 13.42
C ALA A 110 -11.34 5.33 12.72
N GLN A 111 -10.66 6.46 12.61
CA GLN A 111 -11.22 7.67 12.03
C GLN A 111 -10.91 7.85 10.54
N ALA A 112 -10.01 7.02 9.99
CA ALA A 112 -9.61 7.15 8.60
C ALA A 112 -10.80 6.84 7.67
N PRO A 113 -11.19 7.77 6.79
CA PRO A 113 -12.26 7.48 5.84
C PRO A 113 -11.88 6.33 4.91
N VAL A 114 -12.86 5.48 4.61
CA VAL A 114 -12.66 4.34 3.71
C VAL A 114 -13.65 4.44 2.56
N THR A 115 -13.12 4.49 1.35
CA THR A 115 -13.92 4.45 0.13
C THR A 115 -13.85 3.04 -0.44
N TYR A 116 -15.01 2.49 -0.82
CA TYR A 116 -15.05 1.17 -1.43
C TYR A 116 -15.10 1.34 -2.94
N GLU A 117 -14.09 0.82 -3.63
CA GLU A 117 -13.94 0.94 -5.08
C GLU A 117 -14.49 -0.28 -5.79
N ASP A 118 -15.11 -0.05 -6.96
CA ASP A 118 -15.62 -1.14 -7.79
C ASP A 118 -14.65 -1.39 -8.95
N GLY A 119 -13.68 -2.27 -8.71
CA GLY A 119 -12.68 -2.65 -9.70
C GLY A 119 -13.08 -3.81 -10.58
N ARG A 120 -14.33 -4.29 -10.45
CA ARG A 120 -14.83 -5.40 -11.28
C ARG A 120 -15.62 -4.95 -12.49
N LYS A 121 -15.75 -3.68 -12.70
CA LYS A 121 -16.41 -3.13 -13.87
C LYS A 121 -15.61 -3.33 -15.13
#